data_5269fe2dca98a6379374b6d21c9bc2d3
#
_entry.id   5269fe2dca98a6379374b6d21c9bc2d3
#
_cell.length_a   1.000
_cell.length_b   1.000
_cell.length_c   1.000
_cell.angle_alpha   90.00
_cell.angle_beta   90.00
_cell.angle_gamma   90.00
#
_symmetry.space_group_name_H-M   'P 1'
#
loop_
_entity.id
_entity.type
_entity.pdbx_description
1 polymer ?
#
loop_
_entity_poly.entity_id
_entity_poly.type
_entity_poly.pdbx_seq_one_letter_code
_entity_poly.pdbx_strand_id
1 'polypeptide(L)'
;TFNPNAKPNTPDYGLLYLGIGDGGAALAGHPELCGTKNRIWGSVIRIDPKGSNSENGRYGIPESNPFAHKEGLGEIFCYGFRNPHRISWEQGGAQKILISNIGQHSIEEVNLGRKGAHFGWPFREGSFVFDVNANPELVYTPTDKEREAIFHDPVIQYDHDEGNAVSGGFVYKNNQIPSLKGNYL
;
A
#
# COMPACT_ATOMS: atom_id res chain seq x y z
N THR A 1 1.64 10.82 6.13
CA THR A 1 3.03 10.89 6.63
C THR A 1 3.98 11.42 5.57
N PHE A 2 5.12 11.97 5.97
CA PHE A 2 6.20 12.43 5.10
C PHE A 2 7.38 11.45 5.15
N ASN A 3 8.17 11.37 4.08
CA ASN A 3 9.40 10.57 4.08
C ASN A 3 10.46 11.21 4.98
N PRO A 4 10.82 10.60 6.13
CA PRO A 4 11.79 11.19 7.06
C PRO A 4 13.23 11.17 6.53
N ASN A 5 13.51 10.40 5.48
CA ASN A 5 14.83 10.31 4.88
C ASN A 5 15.04 11.32 3.73
N ALA A 6 13.97 11.98 3.27
CA ALA A 6 14.05 12.96 2.20
C ALA A 6 14.80 14.22 2.66
N LYS A 7 15.74 14.67 1.85
CA LYS A 7 16.53 15.89 2.12
C LYS A 7 16.05 17.04 1.25
N PRO A 8 16.26 18.31 1.68
CA PRO A 8 16.02 19.45 0.81
C PRO A 8 16.64 19.26 -0.58
N ASN A 9 15.92 19.66 -1.61
CA ASN A 9 16.32 19.53 -3.01
C ASN A 9 16.32 18.08 -3.57
N THR A 10 15.75 17.12 -2.86
CA THR A 10 15.47 15.78 -3.43
C THR A 10 14.01 15.67 -3.89
N PRO A 11 13.69 14.84 -4.90
CA PRO A 11 12.36 14.76 -5.49
C PRO A 11 11.23 14.35 -4.54
N ASP A 12 11.57 13.81 -3.36
CA ASP A 12 10.58 13.32 -2.38
C ASP A 12 10.45 14.26 -1.16
N TYR A 13 11.24 15.34 -1.12
CA TYR A 13 11.23 16.26 0.01
C TYR A 13 9.92 17.04 0.09
N GLY A 14 9.26 16.97 1.24
CA GLY A 14 8.01 17.69 1.51
C GLY A 14 6.77 17.05 0.87
N LEU A 15 6.89 15.89 0.21
CA LEU A 15 5.75 15.18 -0.33
C LEU A 15 5.03 14.37 0.77
N LEU A 16 3.69 14.46 0.76
CA LEU A 16 2.81 13.80 1.71
C LEU A 16 2.28 12.49 1.12
N TYR A 17 2.44 11.41 1.87
CA TYR A 17 1.87 10.10 1.57
C TYR A 17 0.65 9.83 2.46
N LEU A 18 -0.43 9.37 1.85
CA LEU A 18 -1.71 9.06 2.50
C LEU A 18 -2.19 7.68 2.06
N GLY A 19 -2.48 6.82 3.02
CA GLY A 19 -3.21 5.58 2.77
C GLY A 19 -4.70 5.86 2.70
N ILE A 20 -5.37 5.33 1.68
CA ILE A 20 -6.81 5.42 1.46
C ILE A 20 -7.35 4.00 1.39
N GLY A 21 -8.22 3.64 2.32
CA GLY A 21 -8.89 2.34 2.30
C GLY A 21 -9.88 2.19 1.14
N ASP A 22 -10.36 0.99 0.92
CA ASP A 22 -11.33 0.67 -0.14
C ASP A 22 -12.77 1.18 0.15
N GLY A 23 -12.99 1.74 1.36
CA GLY A 23 -14.29 2.25 1.78
C GLY A 23 -15.35 1.15 1.97
N GLY A 24 -14.94 -0.12 2.05
CA GLY A 24 -15.85 -1.26 2.10
C GLY A 24 -16.47 -1.63 0.75
N ALA A 25 -15.98 -1.03 -0.34
CA ALA A 25 -16.58 -1.15 -1.66
C ALA A 25 -16.61 -2.60 -2.16
N ALA A 26 -15.55 -3.38 -1.93
CA ALA A 26 -15.49 -4.77 -2.39
C ALA A 26 -16.63 -5.61 -1.80
N LEU A 27 -16.85 -5.56 -0.49
CA LEU A 27 -17.95 -6.30 0.18
C LEU A 27 -19.34 -5.71 -0.09
N ALA A 28 -19.42 -4.41 -0.40
CA ALA A 28 -20.68 -3.77 -0.78
C ALA A 28 -21.12 -4.10 -2.21
N GLY A 29 -20.41 -4.99 -2.91
CA GLY A 29 -20.73 -5.42 -4.27
C GLY A 29 -20.17 -4.50 -5.36
N HIS A 30 -19.19 -3.68 -5.03
CA HIS A 30 -18.54 -2.73 -5.93
C HIS A 30 -17.02 -2.91 -5.99
N PRO A 31 -16.51 -4.14 -6.26
CA PRO A 31 -15.07 -4.40 -6.32
C PRO A 31 -14.35 -3.60 -7.42
N GLU A 32 -15.07 -3.18 -8.46
CA GLU A 32 -14.56 -2.33 -9.55
C GLU A 32 -14.15 -0.92 -9.11
N LEU A 33 -14.58 -0.48 -7.92
CA LEU A 33 -14.21 0.84 -7.37
C LEU A 33 -12.84 0.83 -6.68
N CYS A 34 -12.32 -0.33 -6.31
CA CYS A 34 -11.00 -0.49 -5.71
C CYS A 34 -10.08 -1.36 -6.59
N GLY A 35 -8.78 -1.40 -6.27
CA GLY A 35 -7.81 -2.14 -7.09
C GLY A 35 -7.60 -1.57 -8.51
N THR A 36 -7.91 -0.31 -8.72
CA THR A 36 -7.76 0.36 -10.01
C THR A 36 -6.97 1.67 -9.90
N LYS A 37 -6.20 2.00 -10.93
CA LYS A 37 -5.48 3.29 -11.01
C LYS A 37 -6.38 4.50 -11.31
N ASN A 38 -7.67 4.28 -11.59
CA ASN A 38 -8.63 5.32 -11.95
C ASN A 38 -9.48 5.82 -10.77
N ARG A 39 -9.27 5.28 -9.59
CA ARG A 39 -9.93 5.64 -8.32
C ARG A 39 -8.91 5.64 -7.20
N ILE A 40 -9.12 6.48 -6.19
CA ILE A 40 -8.20 6.54 -5.02
C ILE A 40 -8.48 5.43 -3.99
N TRP A 41 -9.60 4.72 -4.09
CA TRP A 41 -9.97 3.68 -3.14
C TRP A 41 -8.98 2.51 -3.19
N GLY A 42 -8.53 2.08 -2.02
CA GLY A 42 -7.54 1.02 -1.89
C GLY A 42 -6.16 1.43 -2.42
N SER A 43 -5.73 2.66 -2.22
CA SER A 43 -4.44 3.14 -2.70
C SER A 43 -3.62 3.91 -1.68
N VAL A 44 -2.34 4.05 -1.95
CA VAL A 44 -1.48 5.06 -1.34
C VAL A 44 -1.31 6.17 -2.36
N ILE A 45 -1.73 7.38 -1.99
CA ILE A 45 -1.53 8.59 -2.80
C ILE A 45 -0.31 9.37 -2.30
N ARG A 46 0.33 10.11 -3.22
CA ARG A 46 1.46 10.99 -2.93
C ARG A 46 1.21 12.35 -3.57
N ILE A 47 1.19 13.39 -2.75
CA ILE A 47 0.88 14.76 -3.17
C ILE A 47 1.94 15.75 -2.65
N ASP A 48 2.02 16.90 -3.29
CA ASP A 48 2.73 18.08 -2.78
C ASP A 48 1.73 19.02 -2.09
N PRO A 49 1.75 19.14 -0.75
CA PRO A 49 0.82 20.02 -0.03
C PRO A 49 0.99 21.51 -0.35
N LYS A 50 2.12 21.90 -0.95
CA LYS A 50 2.42 23.30 -1.32
C LYS A 50 2.22 23.59 -2.81
N GLY A 51 2.00 22.53 -3.63
CA GLY A 51 1.73 22.67 -5.05
C GLY A 51 0.31 23.10 -5.35
N SER A 52 0.02 23.35 -6.63
CA SER A 52 -1.29 23.83 -7.07
C SER A 52 -1.72 23.32 -8.45
N ASN A 53 -1.05 22.29 -8.98
CA ASN A 53 -1.35 21.72 -10.30
C ASN A 53 -2.37 20.57 -10.29
N SER A 54 -3.02 20.29 -9.15
CA SER A 54 -4.17 19.40 -9.09
C SER A 54 -5.41 20.03 -9.74
N GLU A 55 -6.40 19.22 -10.08
CA GLU A 55 -7.65 19.67 -10.71
C GLU A 55 -8.35 20.80 -9.93
N ASN A 56 -8.36 20.72 -8.59
CA ASN A 56 -8.96 21.74 -7.72
C ASN A 56 -7.99 22.86 -7.29
N GLY A 57 -6.72 22.80 -7.73
CA GLY A 57 -5.70 23.81 -7.43
C GLY A 57 -5.25 23.90 -5.98
N ARG A 58 -5.61 22.94 -5.12
CA ARG A 58 -5.35 22.99 -3.66
C ARG A 58 -4.12 22.22 -3.20
N TYR A 59 -3.53 21.43 -4.06
CA TYR A 59 -2.27 20.67 -3.84
C TYR A 59 -1.59 20.43 -5.18
N GLY A 60 -0.38 19.93 -5.14
CA GLY A 60 0.35 19.52 -6.34
C GLY A 60 0.37 18.02 -6.54
N ILE A 61 0.38 17.62 -7.82
CA ILE A 61 0.68 16.26 -8.26
C ILE A 61 2.17 16.23 -8.63
N PRO A 62 3.02 15.48 -7.87
CA PRO A 62 4.44 15.39 -8.18
C PRO A 62 4.69 14.77 -9.55
N GLU A 63 5.53 15.41 -10.37
CA GLU A 63 5.96 14.92 -11.69
C GLU A 63 6.55 13.49 -11.63
N SER A 64 7.13 13.13 -10.49
CA SER A 64 7.70 11.82 -10.25
C SER A 64 6.69 10.75 -9.84
N ASN A 65 5.38 11.06 -9.79
CA ASN A 65 4.35 10.06 -9.57
C ASN A 65 4.19 9.15 -10.79
N PRO A 66 3.87 7.87 -10.59
CA PRO A 66 3.83 6.90 -11.68
C PRO A 66 2.79 7.21 -12.76
N PHE A 67 1.70 7.93 -12.39
CA PHE A 67 0.58 8.25 -13.27
C PHE A 67 0.43 9.74 -13.56
N ALA A 68 1.40 10.59 -13.16
CA ALA A 68 1.34 12.06 -13.39
C ALA A 68 1.13 12.44 -14.85
N HIS A 69 1.65 11.64 -15.80
CA HIS A 69 1.56 11.87 -17.24
C HIS A 69 1.07 10.63 -18.01
N LYS A 70 0.33 9.75 -17.33
CA LYS A 70 -0.16 8.49 -17.90
C LYS A 70 -1.63 8.32 -17.56
N GLU A 71 -2.24 7.31 -18.16
CA GLU A 71 -3.57 6.87 -17.76
C GLU A 71 -3.65 6.49 -16.29
N GLY A 72 -4.59 7.07 -15.55
CA GLY A 72 -4.80 6.91 -14.12
C GLY A 72 -4.82 8.24 -13.38
N LEU A 73 -5.13 8.21 -12.08
CA LEU A 73 -5.08 9.39 -11.23
C LEU A 73 -3.63 9.71 -10.87
N GLY A 74 -3.20 10.91 -11.18
CA GLY A 74 -1.83 11.39 -10.97
C GLY A 74 -1.36 11.35 -9.51
N GLU A 75 -2.29 11.38 -8.56
CA GLU A 75 -2.05 11.29 -7.13
C GLU A 75 -1.57 9.91 -6.68
N ILE A 76 -1.95 8.85 -7.38
CA ILE A 76 -1.68 7.47 -6.95
C ILE A 76 -0.17 7.17 -7.01
N PHE A 77 0.39 6.72 -5.90
CA PHE A 77 1.74 6.19 -5.80
C PHE A 77 1.79 4.68 -6.04
N CYS A 78 0.88 3.93 -5.39
CA CYS A 78 0.63 2.50 -5.60
C CYS A 78 -0.80 2.17 -5.14
N TYR A 79 -1.31 0.99 -5.51
CA TYR A 79 -2.72 0.66 -5.33
C TYR A 79 -2.94 -0.84 -5.15
N GLY A 80 -4.20 -1.25 -4.97
CA GLY A 80 -4.56 -2.64 -4.74
C GLY A 80 -4.43 -3.05 -3.28
N PHE A 81 -4.83 -2.17 -2.36
CA PHE A 81 -4.92 -2.41 -0.93
C PHE A 81 -6.38 -2.45 -0.48
N ARG A 82 -6.66 -3.21 0.58
CA ARG A 82 -7.93 -3.08 1.28
C ARG A 82 -7.92 -1.86 2.21
N ASN A 83 -6.98 -1.81 3.15
CA ASN A 83 -6.84 -0.71 4.09
C ASN A 83 -5.36 -0.46 4.42
N PRO A 84 -4.63 0.35 3.62
CA PRO A 84 -3.24 0.70 3.87
C PRO A 84 -3.14 1.64 5.06
N HIS A 85 -3.19 1.06 6.27
CA HIS A 85 -3.40 1.77 7.54
C HIS A 85 -2.18 2.57 7.98
N ARG A 86 -0.98 2.00 7.86
CA ARG A 86 0.26 2.68 8.26
C ARG A 86 1.34 2.60 7.20
N ILE A 87 2.00 3.75 7.02
CA ILE A 87 3.15 3.87 6.13
C ILE A 87 4.34 4.29 6.97
N SER A 88 5.43 3.52 6.89
CA SER A 88 6.71 3.82 7.54
C SER A 88 7.87 3.67 6.56
N TRP A 89 9.03 4.23 6.90
CA TRP A 89 10.24 4.12 6.11
C TRP A 89 11.34 3.46 6.91
N GLU A 90 12.07 2.58 6.25
CA GLU A 90 13.36 2.13 6.77
C GLU A 90 14.30 3.33 6.90
N GLN A 91 14.76 3.61 8.11
CA GLN A 91 15.74 4.68 8.36
C GLN A 91 17.14 4.19 8.02
N GLY A 92 17.87 4.95 7.23
CA GLY A 92 19.17 4.54 6.68
C GLY A 92 19.00 3.43 5.61
N GLY A 93 20.07 2.87 5.12
CA GLY A 93 20.04 1.77 4.15
C GLY A 93 19.30 2.12 2.85
N ALA A 94 18.50 1.17 2.36
CA ALA A 94 17.80 1.27 1.07
C ALA A 94 16.57 2.19 1.06
N GLN A 95 16.22 2.82 2.18
CA GLN A 95 15.06 3.73 2.33
C GLN A 95 13.73 3.12 1.85
N LYS A 96 13.52 1.85 2.13
CA LYS A 96 12.32 1.13 1.75
C LYS A 96 11.07 1.73 2.41
N ILE A 97 9.97 1.77 1.68
CA ILE A 97 8.65 2.12 2.20
C ILE A 97 7.98 0.81 2.63
N LEU A 98 7.49 0.78 3.87
CA LEU A 98 6.73 -0.33 4.43
C LEU A 98 5.29 0.15 4.61
N ILE A 99 4.33 -0.62 4.09
CA ILE A 99 2.91 -0.32 4.11
C ILE A 99 2.21 -1.49 4.79
N SER A 100 1.67 -1.26 5.98
CA SER A 100 0.83 -2.23 6.67
C SER A 100 -0.59 -2.12 6.12
N ASN A 101 -1.13 -3.22 5.64
CA ASN A 101 -2.44 -3.30 5.02
C ASN A 101 -3.32 -4.27 5.82
N ILE A 102 -4.36 -3.73 6.47
CA ILE A 102 -5.32 -4.53 7.21
C ILE A 102 -6.20 -5.28 6.21
N GLY A 103 -6.16 -6.60 6.30
CA GLY A 103 -6.91 -7.52 5.48
C GLY A 103 -8.40 -7.51 5.74
N GLN A 104 -9.15 -8.38 5.05
CA GLN A 104 -10.60 -8.42 5.18
C GLN A 104 -11.03 -9.40 6.27
N HIS A 105 -10.73 -10.68 6.09
CA HIS A 105 -11.18 -11.74 7.01
C HIS A 105 -10.12 -12.80 7.30
N SER A 106 -9.04 -12.83 6.53
CA SER A 106 -8.13 -13.96 6.56
C SER A 106 -6.67 -13.60 6.76
N ILE A 107 -6.15 -12.57 6.09
CA ILE A 107 -4.71 -12.30 6.03
C ILE A 107 -4.38 -10.84 6.31
N GLU A 108 -3.49 -10.64 7.28
CA GLU A 108 -2.83 -9.37 7.52
C GLU A 108 -1.48 -9.31 6.81
N GLU A 109 -1.09 -8.13 6.32
CA GLU A 109 0.10 -8.04 5.48
C GLU A 109 0.91 -6.75 5.65
N VAL A 110 2.23 -6.87 5.45
CA VAL A 110 3.14 -5.72 5.29
C VAL A 110 3.78 -5.79 3.92
N ASN A 111 3.67 -4.71 3.18
CA ASN A 111 4.11 -4.59 1.79
C ASN A 111 5.31 -3.66 1.64
N LEU A 112 6.18 -3.94 0.67
CA LEU A 112 7.19 -2.98 0.21
C LEU A 112 6.59 -2.07 -0.86
N GLY A 113 6.36 -0.81 -0.49
CA GLY A 113 5.78 0.18 -1.40
C GLY A 113 6.68 0.43 -2.62
N ARG A 114 6.09 0.36 -3.82
CA ARG A 114 6.75 0.62 -5.11
C ARG A 114 5.87 1.48 -5.99
N LYS A 115 6.49 2.42 -6.70
CA LYS A 115 5.78 3.30 -7.65
C LYS A 115 5.03 2.49 -8.70
N GLY A 116 3.72 2.73 -8.82
CA GLY A 116 2.86 2.12 -9.82
C GLY A 116 2.52 0.65 -9.59
N ALA A 117 2.98 0.07 -8.47
CA ALA A 117 2.70 -1.32 -8.15
C ALA A 117 1.25 -1.55 -7.75
N HIS A 118 0.74 -2.75 -8.10
CA HIS A 118 -0.56 -3.28 -7.69
C HIS A 118 -0.35 -4.41 -6.67
N PHE A 119 -0.97 -4.31 -5.49
CA PHE A 119 -0.81 -5.25 -4.37
C PHE A 119 -1.93 -6.30 -4.24
N GLY A 120 -2.81 -6.37 -5.22
CA GLY A 120 -3.72 -7.49 -5.43
C GLY A 120 -5.18 -7.26 -5.06
N TRP A 121 -5.51 -6.45 -4.04
CA TRP A 121 -6.89 -6.21 -3.66
C TRP A 121 -7.70 -5.55 -4.79
N PRO A 122 -8.94 -5.99 -5.10
CA PRO A 122 -9.77 -6.96 -4.36
C PRO A 122 -9.68 -8.41 -4.88
N PHE A 123 -8.65 -8.79 -5.62
CA PHE A 123 -8.47 -10.15 -6.16
C PHE A 123 -7.57 -11.01 -5.28
N ARG A 124 -6.86 -10.38 -4.36
CA ARG A 124 -5.94 -10.99 -3.41
C ARG A 124 -6.17 -10.46 -2.01
N GLU A 125 -5.96 -11.34 -1.02
CA GLU A 125 -5.72 -11.00 0.37
C GLU A 125 -4.44 -11.73 0.79
N GLY A 126 -3.39 -10.99 1.10
CA GLY A 126 -2.05 -11.54 1.15
C GLY A 126 -1.61 -12.10 -0.21
N SER A 127 -0.93 -13.23 -0.21
CA SER A 127 -0.54 -13.99 -1.41
C SER A 127 -1.64 -14.95 -1.91
N PHE A 128 -2.83 -14.94 -1.31
CA PHE A 128 -3.93 -15.85 -1.62
C PHE A 128 -4.98 -15.17 -2.53
N VAL A 129 -5.73 -15.97 -3.26
CA VAL A 129 -6.89 -15.50 -4.04
C VAL A 129 -8.02 -15.15 -3.08
N PHE A 130 -8.59 -13.97 -3.26
CA PHE A 130 -9.83 -13.54 -2.63
C PHE A 130 -10.91 -13.42 -3.72
N ASP A 131 -12.06 -14.05 -3.52
CA ASP A 131 -13.20 -13.95 -4.42
C ASP A 131 -14.45 -13.55 -3.64
N VAL A 132 -14.78 -12.27 -3.71
CA VAL A 132 -15.94 -11.68 -3.04
C VAL A 132 -17.27 -12.31 -3.46
N ASN A 133 -17.35 -12.89 -4.68
CA ASN A 133 -18.56 -13.53 -5.20
C ASN A 133 -18.68 -15.01 -4.79
N ALA A 134 -17.61 -15.64 -4.32
CA ALA A 134 -17.63 -17.02 -3.84
C ALA A 134 -17.94 -17.05 -2.33
N ASN A 135 -16.91 -16.93 -1.51
CA ASN A 135 -17.07 -16.82 -0.06
C ASN A 135 -16.11 -15.73 0.46
N PRO A 136 -16.63 -14.55 0.83
CA PRO A 136 -15.79 -13.42 1.24
C PRO A 136 -15.07 -13.63 2.59
N GLU A 137 -15.32 -14.72 3.29
CA GLU A 137 -14.64 -15.08 4.54
C GLU A 137 -13.46 -16.03 4.33
N LEU A 138 -13.21 -16.46 3.08
CA LEU A 138 -12.16 -17.41 2.76
C LEU A 138 -11.19 -16.87 1.71
N VAL A 139 -9.97 -17.36 1.78
CA VAL A 139 -8.96 -17.19 0.75
C VAL A 139 -8.51 -18.55 0.22
N TYR A 140 -8.03 -18.57 -1.02
CA TYR A 140 -7.69 -19.80 -1.73
C TYR A 140 -6.25 -19.76 -2.23
N THR A 141 -5.60 -20.91 -2.27
CA THR A 141 -4.28 -21.03 -2.91
C THR A 141 -4.39 -20.70 -4.40
N PRO A 142 -3.60 -19.76 -4.93
CA PRO A 142 -3.66 -19.42 -6.34
C PRO A 142 -3.22 -20.60 -7.22
N THR A 143 -3.92 -20.78 -8.33
CA THR A 143 -3.48 -21.63 -9.44
C THR A 143 -2.28 -21.05 -10.16
N ASP A 144 -1.58 -21.84 -10.98
CA ASP A 144 -0.42 -21.32 -11.75
C ASP A 144 -0.80 -20.14 -12.64
N LYS A 145 -1.97 -20.19 -13.28
CA LYS A 145 -2.49 -19.09 -14.11
C LYS A 145 -2.75 -17.81 -13.30
N GLU A 146 -3.23 -17.92 -12.08
CA GLU A 146 -3.48 -16.76 -11.21
C GLU A 146 -2.17 -16.18 -10.65
N ARG A 147 -1.10 -17.00 -10.54
CA ARG A 147 0.24 -16.54 -10.15
C ARG A 147 0.91 -15.70 -11.25
N GLU A 148 0.49 -15.84 -12.52
CA GLU A 148 0.97 -15.02 -13.62
C GLU A 148 0.42 -13.58 -13.58
N ALA A 149 -0.59 -13.29 -12.77
CA ALA A 149 -1.09 -11.93 -12.57
C ALA A 149 0.03 -11.04 -11.98
N ILE A 150 0.13 -9.82 -12.51
CA ILE A 150 1.20 -8.86 -12.13
C ILE A 150 0.81 -8.17 -10.81
N PHE A 151 0.71 -8.95 -9.74
CA PHE A 151 0.55 -8.42 -8.38
C PHE A 151 1.87 -8.54 -7.62
N HIS A 152 2.07 -7.65 -6.66
CA HIS A 152 3.20 -7.71 -5.74
C HIS A 152 2.76 -8.37 -4.44
N ASP A 153 3.34 -9.50 -4.12
CA ASP A 153 3.09 -10.19 -2.86
C ASP A 153 3.66 -9.40 -1.67
N PRO A 154 3.05 -9.54 -0.47
CA PRO A 154 3.57 -8.97 0.76
C PRO A 154 4.93 -9.58 1.14
N VAL A 155 5.72 -8.83 1.92
CA VAL A 155 7.00 -9.32 2.48
C VAL A 155 6.82 -9.97 3.85
N ILE A 156 5.70 -9.66 4.51
CA ILE A 156 5.25 -10.29 5.76
C ILE A 156 3.75 -10.50 5.62
N GLN A 157 3.26 -11.68 6.00
CA GLN A 157 1.84 -11.96 6.13
C GLN A 157 1.61 -12.95 7.26
N TYR A 158 0.44 -12.88 7.88
CA TYR A 158 -0.03 -13.83 8.87
C TYR A 158 -1.56 -13.93 8.81
N ASP A 159 -2.11 -15.05 9.26
CA ASP A 159 -3.54 -15.25 9.27
C ASP A 159 -4.21 -14.76 10.57
N HIS A 160 -5.52 -14.78 10.61
CA HIS A 160 -6.29 -14.29 11.75
C HIS A 160 -6.25 -15.22 12.98
N ASP A 161 -5.64 -16.41 12.90
CA ASP A 161 -5.31 -17.22 14.09
C ASP A 161 -4.15 -16.59 14.89
N GLU A 162 -3.27 -15.83 14.23
CA GLU A 162 -2.14 -15.11 14.85
C GLU A 162 -2.50 -13.69 15.26
N GLY A 163 -3.41 -13.01 14.53
CA GLY A 163 -3.84 -11.65 14.85
C GLY A 163 -4.78 -11.06 13.81
N ASN A 164 -5.78 -10.30 14.28
CA ASN A 164 -6.90 -9.83 13.44
C ASN A 164 -6.68 -8.45 12.80
N ALA A 165 -5.56 -7.79 13.05
CA ALA A 165 -5.22 -6.52 12.40
C ALA A 165 -3.74 -6.18 12.56
N VAL A 166 -3.13 -5.67 11.49
CA VAL A 166 -1.79 -5.10 11.52
C VAL A 166 -1.89 -3.58 11.70
N SER A 167 -1.48 -3.07 12.86
CA SER A 167 -1.50 -1.62 13.12
C SER A 167 -0.23 -0.88 12.64
N GLY A 168 0.76 -1.63 12.15
CA GLY A 168 2.01 -1.10 11.60
C GLY A 168 3.17 -1.12 12.59
N GLY A 169 4.33 -0.69 12.14
CA GLY A 169 5.56 -0.74 12.91
C GLY A 169 6.69 0.04 12.25
N PHE A 170 7.90 -0.27 12.70
CA PHE A 170 9.14 0.34 12.22
C PHE A 170 10.27 -0.69 12.18
N VAL A 171 11.23 -0.47 11.30
CA VAL A 171 12.48 -1.25 11.33
C VAL A 171 13.34 -0.79 12.51
N TYR A 172 13.61 -1.70 13.44
CA TYR A 172 14.45 -1.41 14.59
C TYR A 172 15.92 -1.21 14.18
N LYS A 173 16.48 -0.04 14.44
CA LYS A 173 17.87 0.32 14.05
C LYS A 173 18.81 0.53 15.23
N ASN A 174 18.28 0.59 16.46
CA ASN A 174 19.09 0.85 17.64
C ASN A 174 19.98 -0.37 17.99
N ASN A 175 21.02 -0.13 18.81
CA ASN A 175 21.94 -1.16 19.31
C ASN A 175 21.61 -1.63 20.74
N GLN A 176 20.58 -1.07 21.39
CA GLN A 176 20.18 -1.46 22.75
C GLN A 176 19.72 -2.92 22.84
N ILE A 177 19.07 -3.42 21.77
CA ILE A 177 18.66 -4.82 21.64
C ILE A 177 19.24 -5.35 20.32
N PRO A 178 20.48 -5.84 20.31
CA PRO A 178 21.18 -6.23 19.08
C PRO A 178 20.46 -7.30 18.25
N SER A 179 19.75 -8.24 18.90
CA SER A 179 18.99 -9.31 18.25
C SER A 179 17.79 -8.80 17.42
N LEU A 180 17.28 -7.61 17.70
CA LEU A 180 16.17 -7.01 16.99
C LEU A 180 16.62 -6.09 15.84
N LYS A 181 17.92 -5.79 15.76
CA LYS A 181 18.44 -4.84 14.76
C LYS A 181 18.18 -5.33 13.33
N GLY A 182 17.47 -4.50 12.57
CA GLY A 182 17.07 -4.81 11.19
C GLY A 182 15.71 -5.48 11.06
N ASN A 183 15.11 -5.90 12.19
CA ASN A 183 13.76 -6.48 12.17
C ASN A 183 12.68 -5.38 12.13
N TYR A 184 11.58 -5.67 11.47
CA TYR A 184 10.36 -4.87 11.53
C TYR A 184 9.58 -5.29 12.79
N LEU A 185 9.20 -4.31 13.59
CA LEU A 185 8.49 -4.51 14.88
C LEU A 185 7.18 -3.73 14.85
#